data_70060ae70ed1be0b123f04a7106cf776
#
_entry.id   70060ae70ed1be0b123f04a7106cf776
#
_cell.length_a   1.000
_cell.length_b   1.000
_cell.length_c   1.000
_cell.angle_alpha   90.00
_cell.angle_beta   90.00
_cell.angle_gamma   90.00
#
_symmetry.space_group_name_H-M   'P 1'
#
loop_
_entity.id
_entity.type
_entity.pdbx_description
1 polymer ?
#
loop_
_entity_poly.entity_id
_entity_poly.type
_entity_poly.pdbx_seq_one_letter_code
_entity_poly.pdbx_strand_id
1 'polypeptide(L)'
;MTEHGITAPLILFVDDEATAVKYFQRAIGSLAPVVTAGTVEEGKRMLDEHALTLAVLVSDQRMPGGYGNELLQYARLKYPHMTRILTTAYSELEHTVEAVNQGQIHRYIQKPWEISALRMELKQALELAALRKEHALLLREKLMVRQNQTVSNRIGTLYAICASLAGPEQFLPVESYLSAAAAVGVNTPEPDWLLMDYSDVVSAEAYRSGQFGYAVCNRLAEIKHRYQSWQGEDGLKLLSEVMSSEVQVSGDETVVFPDARNFAEFLETPSNAPVSPQHISWLAFLIWLHGLGWSLQLTKQDTGMQCRLETCAESVSMARLAAWIDEFCNMEGQC
;
A
#
# COMPACT_ATOMS: atom_id res chain seq x y z
N MET A 1 22.09 10.64 -11.57
CA MET A 1 22.77 10.61 -10.25
C MET A 1 22.48 11.95 -9.60
N THR A 2 21.40 12.06 -8.87
CA THR A 2 21.04 13.23 -8.06
C THR A 2 21.35 12.88 -6.60
N GLU A 3 22.36 13.55 -6.06
CA GLU A 3 22.73 13.51 -4.65
C GLU A 3 21.50 13.89 -3.82
N HIS A 4 20.90 12.94 -3.16
CA HIS A 4 19.97 13.20 -2.06
C HIS A 4 20.83 13.77 -0.93
N GLY A 5 20.89 15.10 -0.83
CA GLY A 5 21.49 15.78 0.30
C GLY A 5 20.84 15.26 1.58
N ILE A 6 21.62 14.55 2.39
CA ILE A 6 21.23 14.13 3.74
C ILE A 6 21.09 15.40 4.54
N THR A 7 19.87 15.93 4.61
CA THR A 7 19.56 17.05 5.51
C THR A 7 19.77 16.57 6.94
N ALA A 8 20.58 17.30 7.70
CA ALA A 8 20.86 16.96 9.10
C ALA A 8 19.52 16.82 9.88
N PRO A 9 19.41 15.83 10.78
CA PRO A 9 18.20 15.63 11.56
C PRO A 9 17.91 16.85 12.42
N LEU A 10 16.67 17.33 12.40
CA LEU A 10 16.23 18.54 13.07
C LEU A 10 15.61 18.22 14.44
N ILE A 11 15.85 19.07 15.44
CA ILE A 11 15.20 19.00 16.75
C ILE A 11 14.21 20.15 16.84
N LEU A 12 12.96 19.87 17.21
CA LEU A 12 11.98 20.87 17.61
C LEU A 12 11.98 20.97 19.14
N PHE A 13 12.28 22.15 19.66
CA PHE A 13 12.16 22.46 21.09
C PHE A 13 11.04 23.45 21.32
N VAL A 14 10.09 23.10 22.20
CA VAL A 14 8.89 23.88 22.48
C VAL A 14 8.86 24.24 23.96
N ASP A 15 8.98 25.53 24.26
CA ASP A 15 9.05 26.08 25.62
C ASP A 15 8.73 27.59 25.57
N ASP A 16 7.84 28.06 26.43
CA ASP A 16 7.44 29.48 26.47
C ASP A 16 8.47 30.39 27.13
N GLU A 17 9.45 29.82 27.85
CA GLU A 17 10.49 30.54 28.53
C GLU A 17 11.66 30.87 27.59
N ALA A 18 11.78 32.12 27.16
CA ALA A 18 12.84 32.57 26.25
C ALA A 18 14.27 32.29 26.76
N THR A 19 14.48 32.22 28.07
CA THR A 19 15.76 31.86 28.68
C THR A 19 16.06 30.38 28.51
N ALA A 20 15.10 29.52 28.69
CA ALA A 20 15.21 28.07 28.45
C ALA A 20 15.51 27.78 26.96
N VAL A 21 14.80 28.45 26.05
CA VAL A 21 15.01 28.35 24.60
C VAL A 21 16.45 28.72 24.22
N LYS A 22 16.96 29.86 24.66
CA LYS A 22 18.34 30.29 24.39
C LYS A 22 19.37 29.35 24.97
N TYR A 23 19.13 28.84 26.17
CA TYR A 23 20.03 27.90 26.84
C TYR A 23 20.08 26.58 26.06
N PHE A 24 18.91 26.05 25.69
CA PHE A 24 18.81 24.82 24.91
C PHE A 24 19.48 24.94 23.54
N GLN A 25 19.22 25.99 22.78
CA GLN A 25 19.86 26.27 21.50
C GLN A 25 21.39 26.33 21.60
N ARG A 26 21.94 26.98 22.64
CA ARG A 26 23.40 27.03 22.87
C ARG A 26 23.98 25.68 23.25
N ALA A 27 23.26 24.92 24.08
CA ALA A 27 23.72 23.60 24.53
C ALA A 27 23.73 22.59 23.40
N ILE A 28 22.73 22.64 22.50
CA ILE A 28 22.44 21.57 21.52
C ILE A 28 22.80 21.96 20.09
N GLY A 29 22.93 23.25 19.76
CA GLY A 29 23.14 23.69 18.38
C GLY A 29 24.38 23.13 17.67
N SER A 30 25.37 22.65 18.42
CA SER A 30 26.53 21.94 17.85
C SER A 30 26.27 20.44 17.60
N LEU A 31 25.19 19.87 18.14
CA LEU A 31 24.81 18.47 17.98
C LEU A 31 23.87 18.30 16.77
N ALA A 32 22.86 19.16 16.67
CA ALA A 32 21.89 19.17 15.58
C ALA A 32 21.25 20.56 15.42
N PRO A 33 20.74 20.92 14.25
CA PRO A 33 19.91 22.12 14.08
C PRO A 33 18.69 22.08 14.99
N VAL A 34 18.34 23.24 15.58
CA VAL A 34 17.22 23.37 16.51
C VAL A 34 16.24 24.41 15.99
N VAL A 35 14.99 24.00 15.79
CA VAL A 35 13.84 24.87 15.58
C VAL A 35 13.11 25.02 16.91
N THR A 36 12.55 26.20 17.17
CA THR A 36 11.89 26.47 18.44
C THR A 36 10.48 27.00 18.24
N ALA A 37 9.62 26.74 19.20
CA ALA A 37 8.27 27.29 19.29
C ALA A 37 7.96 27.67 20.75
N GLY A 38 7.11 28.65 20.95
CA GLY A 38 6.75 29.14 22.29
C GLY A 38 5.39 28.65 22.79
N THR A 39 4.62 27.97 21.96
CA THR A 39 3.27 27.47 22.29
C THR A 39 2.99 26.11 21.64
N VAL A 40 1.99 25.40 22.16
CA VAL A 40 1.51 24.11 21.60
C VAL A 40 1.08 24.27 20.14
N GLU A 41 0.34 25.33 19.82
CA GLU A 41 -0.17 25.55 18.46
C GLU A 41 0.96 25.88 17.47
N GLU A 42 1.93 26.67 17.89
CA GLU A 42 3.13 26.93 17.09
C GLU A 42 3.94 25.64 16.90
N GLY A 43 4.06 24.83 17.95
CA GLY A 43 4.70 23.52 17.91
C GLY A 43 4.06 22.59 16.90
N LYS A 44 2.72 22.49 16.85
CA LYS A 44 1.99 21.71 15.84
C LYS A 44 2.27 22.20 14.41
N ARG A 45 2.28 23.53 14.21
CA ARG A 45 2.60 24.10 12.90
C ARG A 45 4.02 23.75 12.46
N MET A 46 5.01 23.87 13.36
CA MET A 46 6.40 23.51 13.06
C MET A 46 6.57 22.01 12.79
N LEU A 47 5.82 21.15 13.48
CA LEU A 47 5.79 19.71 13.21
C LEU A 47 5.31 19.43 11.79
N ASP A 48 4.24 20.07 11.34
CA ASP A 48 3.68 19.88 10.00
C ASP A 48 4.59 20.44 8.91
N GLU A 49 5.21 21.60 9.15
CA GLU A 49 6.11 22.27 8.20
C GLU A 49 7.41 21.50 7.99
N HIS A 50 7.95 20.89 9.06
CA HIS A 50 9.24 20.20 9.03
C HIS A 50 9.16 18.68 9.17
N ALA A 51 8.00 18.08 8.88
CA ALA A 51 7.70 16.67 9.11
C ALA A 51 8.75 15.68 8.59
N LEU A 52 9.34 15.97 7.42
CA LEU A 52 10.32 15.10 6.75
C LEU A 52 11.72 15.12 7.39
N THR A 53 12.06 16.22 8.06
CA THR A 53 13.41 16.47 8.60
C THR A 53 13.48 16.38 10.11
N LEU A 54 12.34 16.57 10.81
CA LEU A 54 12.26 16.46 12.26
C LEU A 54 12.46 15.02 12.74
N ALA A 55 13.47 14.88 13.62
CA ALA A 55 13.82 13.59 14.23
C ALA A 55 13.37 13.51 15.70
N VAL A 56 13.49 14.61 16.42
CA VAL A 56 13.22 14.69 17.87
C VAL A 56 12.32 15.89 18.17
N LEU A 57 11.27 15.65 18.95
CA LEU A 57 10.45 16.67 19.59
C LEU A 57 10.76 16.71 21.08
N VAL A 58 11.10 17.87 21.58
CA VAL A 58 11.28 18.15 23.01
C VAL A 58 10.27 19.23 23.40
N SER A 59 9.38 18.93 24.34
CA SER A 59 8.36 19.89 24.77
C SER A 59 8.38 20.08 26.27
N ASP A 60 8.24 21.33 26.70
CA ASP A 60 7.93 21.62 28.09
C ASP A 60 6.55 21.12 28.44
N GLN A 61 6.34 20.76 29.72
CA GLN A 61 5.07 20.23 30.22
C GLN A 61 4.00 21.31 30.31
N ARG A 62 4.34 22.51 30.76
CA ARG A 62 3.38 23.60 31.00
C ARG A 62 3.74 24.83 30.21
N MET A 63 2.84 25.20 29.32
CA MET A 63 2.97 26.42 28.51
C MET A 63 1.65 27.20 28.55
N PRO A 64 1.69 28.52 28.38
CA PRO A 64 0.46 29.31 28.26
C PRO A 64 -0.42 28.80 27.12
N GLY A 65 -1.67 28.47 27.45
CA GLY A 65 -2.66 27.98 26.48
C GLY A 65 -2.68 26.48 26.18
N GLY A 66 -1.81 25.66 26.82
CA GLY A 66 -1.85 24.21 26.62
C GLY A 66 -0.74 23.44 27.33
N TYR A 67 -0.86 22.11 27.29
CA TYR A 67 0.11 21.21 27.90
C TYR A 67 0.97 20.53 26.83
N GLY A 68 2.26 20.31 27.13
CA GLY A 68 3.18 19.59 26.26
C GLY A 68 2.69 18.18 25.89
N ASN A 69 1.96 17.53 26.78
CA ASN A 69 1.36 16.23 26.50
C ASN A 69 0.43 16.24 25.28
N GLU A 70 -0.30 17.32 25.04
CA GLU A 70 -1.17 17.45 23.86
C GLU A 70 -0.35 17.47 22.56
N LEU A 71 0.76 18.20 22.57
CA LEU A 71 1.67 18.25 21.43
C LEU A 71 2.34 16.89 21.18
N LEU A 72 2.76 16.20 22.24
CA LEU A 72 3.36 14.88 22.15
C LEU A 72 2.37 13.83 21.66
N GLN A 73 1.10 13.93 22.06
CA GLN A 73 0.03 13.07 21.57
C GLN A 73 -0.24 13.32 20.07
N TYR A 74 -0.31 14.59 19.66
CA TYR A 74 -0.45 14.95 18.26
C TYR A 74 0.70 14.38 17.41
N ALA A 75 1.94 14.54 17.87
CA ALA A 75 3.12 14.00 17.21
C ALA A 75 3.12 12.46 17.17
N ARG A 76 2.59 11.78 18.20
CA ARG A 76 2.45 10.32 18.21
C ARG A 76 1.52 9.82 17.10
N LEU A 77 0.38 10.46 16.95
CA LEU A 77 -0.65 10.05 15.99
C LEU A 77 -0.21 10.32 14.54
N LYS A 78 0.40 11.46 14.31
CA LYS A 78 0.71 11.93 12.95
C LYS A 78 2.13 11.58 12.49
N TYR A 79 3.09 11.50 13.44
CA TYR A 79 4.52 11.26 13.19
C TYR A 79 5.08 10.18 14.13
N PRO A 80 4.64 8.91 14.04
CA PRO A 80 4.94 7.87 15.01
C PRO A 80 6.44 7.56 15.18
N HIS A 81 7.25 7.78 14.14
CA HIS A 81 8.70 7.51 14.18
C HIS A 81 9.48 8.58 14.91
N MET A 82 8.89 9.74 15.14
CA MET A 82 9.57 10.86 15.81
C MET A 82 9.83 10.49 17.28
N THR A 83 11.05 10.76 17.76
CA THR A 83 11.35 10.60 19.17
C THR A 83 10.80 11.77 19.96
N ARG A 84 10.01 11.49 21.00
CA ARG A 84 9.28 12.47 21.81
C ARG A 84 9.83 12.50 23.22
N ILE A 85 10.21 13.69 23.68
CA ILE A 85 10.80 13.95 24.98
C ILE A 85 9.99 15.04 25.67
N LEU A 86 9.68 14.83 26.95
CA LEU A 86 9.04 15.82 27.79
C LEU A 86 10.08 16.44 28.72
N THR A 87 10.08 17.77 28.85
CA THR A 87 10.84 18.46 29.91
C THR A 87 9.88 18.90 31.00
N THR A 88 10.27 18.71 32.27
CA THR A 88 9.40 18.96 33.40
C THR A 88 10.17 19.46 34.62
N ALA A 89 9.52 20.26 35.48
CA ALA A 89 10.04 20.63 36.79
C ALA A 89 9.82 19.51 37.80
N TYR A 90 10.57 19.51 38.90
CA TYR A 90 10.54 18.46 39.94
C TYR A 90 9.16 18.16 40.52
N SER A 91 8.26 19.14 40.55
CA SER A 91 6.92 19.04 41.16
C SER A 91 5.87 18.30 40.30
N GLU A 92 6.22 17.81 39.10
CA GLU A 92 5.26 17.31 38.10
C GLU A 92 5.47 15.83 37.73
N LEU A 93 6.20 15.10 38.56
CA LEU A 93 6.57 13.69 38.27
C LEU A 93 5.36 12.74 38.11
N GLU A 94 4.26 12.97 38.84
CA GLU A 94 3.08 12.10 38.76
C GLU A 94 2.41 12.14 37.39
N HIS A 95 2.26 13.33 36.78
CA HIS A 95 1.71 13.48 35.42
C HIS A 95 2.66 12.93 34.35
N THR A 96 3.96 12.93 34.61
CA THR A 96 4.98 12.36 33.71
C THR A 96 4.86 10.84 33.63
N VAL A 97 4.63 10.16 34.76
CA VAL A 97 4.45 8.71 34.80
C VAL A 97 3.24 8.26 33.98
N GLU A 98 2.15 9.01 34.04
CA GLU A 98 0.96 8.72 33.23
C GLU A 98 1.23 8.86 31.72
N ALA A 99 1.94 9.91 31.30
CA ALA A 99 2.32 10.12 29.91
C ALA A 99 3.28 9.04 29.36
N VAL A 100 4.19 8.55 30.21
CA VAL A 100 5.07 7.39 29.87
C VAL A 100 4.24 6.12 29.71
N ASN A 101 3.35 5.83 30.65
CA ASN A 101 2.52 4.62 30.66
C ASN A 101 1.55 4.57 29.47
N GLN A 102 1.07 5.73 29.01
CA GLN A 102 0.25 5.82 27.80
C GLN A 102 1.06 5.74 26.49
N GLY A 103 2.38 5.56 26.58
CA GLY A 103 3.28 5.49 25.43
C GLY A 103 3.36 6.78 24.62
N GLN A 104 3.05 7.93 25.21
CA GLN A 104 3.08 9.24 24.56
C GLN A 104 4.50 9.76 24.41
N ILE A 105 5.37 9.47 25.38
CA ILE A 105 6.77 9.93 25.42
C ILE A 105 7.75 8.77 25.44
N HIS A 106 8.94 9.02 24.92
CA HIS A 106 10.04 8.06 24.95
C HIS A 106 10.96 8.28 26.15
N ARG A 107 11.09 9.55 26.57
CA ARG A 107 11.88 9.97 27.71
C ARG A 107 11.32 11.26 28.32
N TYR A 108 11.67 11.48 29.56
CA TYR A 108 11.52 12.79 30.21
C TYR A 108 12.89 13.31 30.68
N ILE A 109 13.05 14.62 30.71
CA ILE A 109 14.24 15.29 31.18
C ILE A 109 13.84 16.35 32.23
N GLN A 110 14.39 16.22 33.42
CA GLN A 110 14.07 17.09 34.53
C GLN A 110 14.84 18.42 34.44
N LYS A 111 14.15 19.53 34.69
CA LYS A 111 14.76 20.85 34.89
C LYS A 111 15.18 21.03 36.36
N PRO A 112 16.30 21.73 36.66
CA PRO A 112 17.25 22.36 35.75
C PRO A 112 18.19 21.35 35.07
N TRP A 113 18.56 21.62 33.80
CA TRP A 113 19.39 20.70 33.01
C TRP A 113 20.87 20.90 33.31
N GLU A 114 21.58 19.78 33.43
CA GLU A 114 23.03 19.75 33.30
C GLU A 114 23.36 19.54 31.80
N ILE A 115 24.25 20.39 31.24
CA ILE A 115 24.55 20.42 29.79
C ILE A 115 25.04 19.08 29.28
N SER A 116 25.93 18.40 30.01
CA SER A 116 26.50 17.13 29.59
C SER A 116 25.42 16.04 29.53
N ALA A 117 24.53 15.98 30.54
CA ALA A 117 23.42 15.06 30.61
C ALA A 117 22.41 15.32 29.48
N LEU A 118 22.00 16.60 29.26
CA LEU A 118 21.09 16.98 28.20
C LEU A 118 21.63 16.59 26.82
N ARG A 119 22.92 16.85 26.56
CA ARG A 119 23.56 16.49 25.29
C ARG A 119 23.58 14.97 25.06
N MET A 120 23.87 14.20 26.11
CA MET A 120 23.87 12.74 26.03
C MET A 120 22.48 12.20 25.73
N GLU A 121 21.45 12.70 26.42
CA GLU A 121 20.06 12.31 26.21
C GLU A 121 19.58 12.62 24.77
N LEU A 122 19.90 13.81 24.26
CA LEU A 122 19.50 14.19 22.90
C LEU A 122 20.31 13.45 21.83
N LYS A 123 21.58 13.15 22.07
CA LYS A 123 22.37 12.30 21.18
C LYS A 123 21.74 10.92 21.04
N GLN A 124 21.39 10.29 22.17
CA GLN A 124 20.70 8.98 22.17
C GLN A 124 19.31 9.06 21.51
N ALA A 125 18.58 10.17 21.70
CA ALA A 125 17.30 10.38 21.04
C ALA A 125 17.42 10.49 19.51
N LEU A 126 18.45 11.18 19.03
CA LEU A 126 18.75 11.26 17.59
C LEU A 126 19.16 9.91 17.00
N GLU A 127 20.00 9.16 17.70
CA GLU A 127 20.39 7.79 17.31
C GLU A 127 19.17 6.86 17.24
N LEU A 128 18.29 6.93 18.24
CA LEU A 128 17.04 6.16 18.25
C LEU A 128 16.10 6.54 17.09
N ALA A 129 15.97 7.84 16.80
CA ALA A 129 15.17 8.33 15.69
C ALA A 129 15.73 7.86 14.33
N ALA A 130 17.05 7.88 14.16
CA ALA A 130 17.74 7.39 12.97
C ALA A 130 17.51 5.88 12.77
N LEU A 131 17.68 5.07 13.81
CA LEU A 131 17.43 3.63 13.78
C LEU A 131 15.97 3.31 13.44
N ARG A 132 15.01 4.04 13.99
CA ARG A 132 13.59 3.86 13.68
C ARG A 132 13.27 4.20 12.23
N LYS A 133 13.83 5.30 11.72
CA LYS A 133 13.67 5.69 10.31
C LYS A 133 14.24 4.64 9.37
N GLU A 134 15.45 4.17 9.65
CA GLU A 134 16.10 3.09 8.87
C GLU A 134 15.29 1.80 8.91
N HIS A 135 14.83 1.39 10.10
CA HIS A 135 13.99 0.20 10.26
C HIS A 135 12.68 0.32 9.48
N ALA A 136 12.02 1.49 9.53
CA ALA A 136 10.79 1.74 8.76
C ALA A 136 11.04 1.68 7.24
N LEU A 137 12.16 2.20 6.76
CA LEU A 137 12.55 2.10 5.34
C LEU A 137 12.80 0.65 4.92
N LEU A 138 13.56 -0.11 5.72
CA LEU A 138 13.84 -1.53 5.45
C LEU A 138 12.57 -2.38 5.47
N LEU A 139 11.64 -2.10 6.39
CA LEU A 139 10.32 -2.76 6.39
C LEU A 139 9.55 -2.42 5.11
N ARG A 140 9.52 -1.16 4.71
CA ARG A 140 8.84 -0.73 3.49
C ARG A 140 9.43 -1.40 2.24
N GLU A 141 10.77 -1.45 2.12
CA GLU A 141 11.42 -2.17 1.03
C GLU A 141 11.07 -3.66 1.02
N LYS A 142 11.10 -4.31 2.18
CA LYS A 142 10.68 -5.72 2.29
C LYS A 142 9.23 -5.93 1.88
N LEU A 143 8.34 -5.04 2.27
CA LEU A 143 6.93 -5.09 1.88
C LEU A 143 6.78 -4.97 0.37
N MET A 144 7.41 -3.98 -0.25
CA MET A 144 7.37 -3.78 -1.70
C MET A 144 7.90 -5.00 -2.47
N VAL A 145 9.06 -5.55 -2.07
CA VAL A 145 9.61 -6.75 -2.71
C VAL A 145 8.64 -7.93 -2.60
N ARG A 146 8.00 -8.12 -1.46
CA ARG A 146 7.04 -9.21 -1.26
C ARG A 146 5.75 -9.00 -2.04
N GLN A 147 5.23 -7.78 -2.11
CA GLN A 147 4.08 -7.42 -2.94
C GLN A 147 4.36 -7.73 -4.40
N ASN A 148 5.49 -7.28 -4.92
CA ASN A 148 5.91 -7.56 -6.29
C ASN A 148 6.04 -9.06 -6.57
N GLN A 149 6.61 -9.82 -5.63
CA GLN A 149 6.65 -11.29 -5.72
C GLN A 149 5.25 -11.91 -5.76
N THR A 150 4.34 -11.43 -4.93
CA THR A 150 2.96 -11.94 -4.89
C THR A 150 2.24 -11.67 -6.21
N VAL A 151 2.34 -10.46 -6.76
CA VAL A 151 1.76 -10.11 -8.06
C VAL A 151 2.36 -10.96 -9.18
N SER A 152 3.69 -11.09 -9.23
CA SER A 152 4.38 -11.92 -10.23
C SER A 152 3.94 -13.38 -10.15
N ASN A 153 3.81 -13.94 -8.95
CA ASN A 153 3.33 -15.31 -8.74
C ASN A 153 1.87 -15.48 -9.17
N ARG A 154 1.01 -14.48 -8.92
CA ARG A 154 -0.39 -14.50 -9.35
C ARG A 154 -0.52 -14.42 -10.86
N ILE A 155 0.28 -13.59 -11.53
CA ILE A 155 0.35 -13.55 -13.00
C ILE A 155 0.83 -14.90 -13.55
N GLY A 156 1.86 -15.49 -12.95
CA GLY A 156 2.32 -16.83 -13.29
C GLY A 156 1.25 -17.90 -13.11
N THR A 157 0.43 -17.79 -12.04
CA THR A 157 -0.71 -18.67 -11.79
C THR A 157 -1.79 -18.53 -12.86
N LEU A 158 -2.17 -17.30 -13.23
CA LEU A 158 -3.11 -17.04 -14.32
C LEU A 158 -2.62 -17.68 -15.63
N TYR A 159 -1.34 -17.50 -15.96
CA TYR A 159 -0.74 -18.16 -17.11
C TYR A 159 -0.81 -19.67 -17.01
N ALA A 160 -0.44 -20.27 -15.89
CA ALA A 160 -0.47 -21.72 -15.71
C ALA A 160 -1.89 -22.30 -15.85
N ILE A 161 -2.92 -21.63 -15.31
CA ILE A 161 -4.33 -22.00 -15.46
C ILE A 161 -4.72 -21.94 -16.96
N CYS A 162 -4.45 -20.83 -17.62
CA CYS A 162 -4.78 -20.67 -19.03
C CYS A 162 -4.04 -21.66 -19.91
N ALA A 163 -2.75 -21.89 -19.71
CA ALA A 163 -1.94 -22.85 -20.46
C ALA A 163 -2.43 -24.29 -20.28
N SER A 164 -2.90 -24.65 -19.08
CA SER A 164 -3.44 -26.00 -18.82
C SER A 164 -4.81 -26.23 -19.46
N LEU A 165 -5.63 -25.20 -19.64
CA LEU A 165 -7.01 -25.30 -20.12
C LEU A 165 -7.19 -24.95 -21.60
N ALA A 166 -6.32 -24.07 -22.16
CA ALA A 166 -6.37 -23.61 -23.54
C ALA A 166 -5.18 -24.06 -24.39
N GLY A 167 -4.07 -24.49 -23.76
CA GLY A 167 -2.83 -24.89 -24.42
C GLY A 167 -1.66 -23.93 -24.14
N PRO A 168 -0.43 -24.44 -24.15
CA PRO A 168 0.75 -23.72 -23.68
C PRO A 168 1.18 -22.52 -24.58
N GLU A 169 0.73 -22.47 -25.82
CA GLU A 169 1.07 -21.37 -26.75
C GLU A 169 -0.01 -20.26 -26.77
N GLN A 170 -1.05 -20.39 -25.95
CA GLN A 170 -2.20 -19.50 -26.00
C GLN A 170 -2.20 -18.51 -24.82
N PHE A 171 -1.53 -17.37 -25.00
CA PHE A 171 -1.43 -16.30 -24.01
C PHE A 171 -2.60 -15.31 -23.99
N LEU A 172 -3.44 -15.30 -25.03
CA LEU A 172 -4.49 -14.29 -25.19
C LEU A 172 -5.48 -14.16 -24.03
N PRO A 173 -5.94 -15.26 -23.38
CA PRO A 173 -6.81 -15.12 -22.21
C PRO A 173 -6.13 -14.37 -21.05
N VAL A 174 -4.83 -14.60 -20.82
CA VAL A 174 -4.04 -13.90 -19.82
C VAL A 174 -3.84 -12.43 -20.21
N GLU A 175 -3.51 -12.16 -21.47
CA GLU A 175 -3.37 -10.79 -22.01
C GLU A 175 -4.66 -10.00 -21.84
N SER A 176 -5.80 -10.55 -22.21
CA SER A 176 -7.11 -9.90 -22.02
C SER A 176 -7.41 -9.64 -20.55
N TYR A 177 -7.08 -10.60 -19.68
CA TYR A 177 -7.22 -10.45 -18.24
C TYR A 177 -6.35 -9.30 -17.70
N LEU A 178 -5.06 -9.28 -18.04
CA LEU A 178 -4.12 -8.29 -17.55
C LEU A 178 -4.40 -6.89 -18.12
N SER A 179 -4.83 -6.80 -19.38
CA SER A 179 -5.29 -5.54 -19.99
C SER A 179 -6.51 -4.97 -19.24
N ALA A 180 -7.47 -5.81 -18.84
CA ALA A 180 -8.60 -5.40 -18.05
C ALA A 180 -8.17 -4.91 -16.66
N ALA A 181 -7.30 -5.66 -15.99
CA ALA A 181 -6.78 -5.32 -14.68
C ALA A 181 -5.99 -4.00 -14.70
N ALA A 182 -5.12 -3.79 -15.70
CA ALA A 182 -4.37 -2.55 -15.87
C ALA A 182 -5.28 -1.34 -16.12
N ALA A 183 -6.32 -1.50 -16.94
CA ALA A 183 -7.28 -0.42 -17.21
C ALA A 183 -8.07 0.01 -15.96
N VAL A 184 -8.32 -0.91 -15.04
CA VAL A 184 -8.96 -0.63 -13.74
C VAL A 184 -7.98 0.05 -12.79
N GLY A 185 -6.72 -0.33 -12.84
CA GLY A 185 -5.68 -0.04 -11.85
C GLY A 185 -5.69 -1.10 -10.76
N VAL A 186 -4.56 -1.72 -10.49
CA VAL A 186 -4.42 -2.79 -9.49
C VAL A 186 -3.82 -2.20 -8.21
N ASN A 187 -4.55 -2.34 -7.11
CA ASN A 187 -4.05 -2.04 -5.77
C ASN A 187 -3.76 -3.35 -5.05
N THR A 188 -2.49 -3.70 -4.93
CA THR A 188 -2.13 -4.89 -4.17
C THR A 188 -2.44 -4.71 -2.70
N PRO A 189 -3.17 -5.63 -2.05
CA PRO A 189 -3.50 -5.50 -0.65
C PRO A 189 -2.25 -5.63 0.20
N GLU A 190 -2.12 -4.77 1.20
CA GLU A 190 -1.10 -4.93 2.24
C GLU A 190 -1.50 -6.10 3.13
N PRO A 191 -0.75 -7.21 3.13
CA PRO A 191 -0.96 -8.28 4.08
C PRO A 191 -0.62 -7.79 5.49
N ASP A 192 -1.32 -8.32 6.49
CA ASP A 192 -0.98 -8.03 7.89
C ASP A 192 0.29 -8.79 8.29
N TRP A 193 1.43 -8.25 7.88
CA TRP A 193 2.76 -8.84 8.09
C TRP A 193 3.18 -8.94 9.57
N LEU A 194 2.44 -8.28 10.46
CA LEU A 194 2.68 -8.36 11.90
C LEU A 194 2.05 -9.61 12.51
N LEU A 195 1.06 -10.20 11.84
CA LEU A 195 0.29 -11.34 12.35
C LEU A 195 0.55 -12.65 11.60
N MET A 196 1.20 -12.62 10.44
CA MET A 196 1.42 -13.81 9.61
C MET A 196 2.91 -14.10 9.42
N ASP A 197 3.32 -15.34 9.65
CA ASP A 197 4.63 -15.82 9.22
C ASP A 197 4.66 -15.93 7.68
N TYR A 198 5.85 -15.78 7.09
CA TYR A 198 6.03 -15.88 5.63
C TYR A 198 5.57 -17.24 5.07
N SER A 199 5.80 -18.32 5.80
CA SER A 199 5.35 -19.66 5.43
C SER A 199 3.84 -19.75 5.31
N ASP A 200 3.10 -19.06 6.18
CA ASP A 200 1.64 -19.05 6.18
C ASP A 200 1.09 -18.30 4.97
N VAL A 201 1.74 -17.18 4.59
CA VAL A 201 1.37 -16.42 3.38
C VAL A 201 1.57 -17.26 2.12
N VAL A 202 2.73 -17.93 1.99
CA VAL A 202 3.02 -18.80 0.83
C VAL A 202 2.03 -19.96 0.76
N SER A 203 1.71 -20.57 1.89
CA SER A 203 0.72 -21.66 1.96
C SER A 203 -0.68 -21.20 1.60
N ALA A 204 -1.09 -20.03 2.09
CA ALA A 204 -2.38 -19.42 1.76
C ALA A 204 -2.49 -19.06 0.28
N GLU A 205 -1.44 -18.47 -0.32
CA GLU A 205 -1.38 -18.16 -1.75
C GLU A 205 -1.46 -19.44 -2.61
N ALA A 206 -0.71 -20.47 -2.26
CA ALA A 206 -0.75 -21.75 -2.98
C ALA A 206 -2.13 -22.41 -2.91
N TYR A 207 -2.75 -22.42 -1.73
CA TYR A 207 -4.09 -22.93 -1.54
C TYR A 207 -5.13 -22.14 -2.34
N ARG A 208 -5.10 -20.81 -2.24
CA ARG A 208 -5.98 -19.91 -2.98
C ARG A 208 -5.86 -20.10 -4.49
N SER A 209 -4.63 -20.17 -5.01
CA SER A 209 -4.34 -20.40 -6.42
C SER A 209 -4.88 -21.75 -6.91
N GLY A 210 -4.72 -22.81 -6.11
CA GLY A 210 -5.25 -24.12 -6.41
C GLY A 210 -6.80 -24.15 -6.43
N GLN A 211 -7.44 -23.52 -5.44
CA GLN A 211 -8.89 -23.40 -5.39
C GLN A 211 -9.44 -22.60 -6.58
N PHE A 212 -8.78 -21.50 -6.92
CA PHE A 212 -9.17 -20.67 -8.06
C PHE A 212 -9.07 -21.44 -9.37
N GLY A 213 -7.93 -22.12 -9.63
CA GLY A 213 -7.74 -22.91 -10.84
C GLY A 213 -8.76 -24.05 -10.96
N TYR A 214 -9.06 -24.77 -9.88
CA TYR A 214 -10.08 -25.79 -9.84
C TYR A 214 -11.48 -25.23 -10.14
N ALA A 215 -11.84 -24.11 -9.53
CA ALA A 215 -13.13 -23.46 -9.74
C ALA A 215 -13.29 -22.94 -11.18
N VAL A 216 -12.22 -22.36 -11.77
CA VAL A 216 -12.20 -21.93 -13.18
C VAL A 216 -12.39 -23.11 -14.12
N CYS A 217 -11.72 -24.24 -13.87
CA CYS A 217 -11.86 -25.48 -14.67
C CYS A 217 -13.32 -25.96 -14.68
N ASN A 218 -13.95 -26.06 -13.50
CA ASN A 218 -15.35 -26.49 -13.39
C ASN A 218 -16.29 -25.50 -14.10
N ARG A 219 -16.08 -24.19 -13.90
CA ARG A 219 -16.90 -23.16 -14.53
C ARG A 219 -16.77 -23.16 -16.04
N LEU A 220 -15.57 -23.38 -16.56
CA LEU A 220 -15.33 -23.50 -17.99
C LEU A 220 -16.06 -24.73 -18.58
N ALA A 221 -16.05 -25.86 -17.86
CA ALA A 221 -16.79 -27.07 -18.28
C ALA A 221 -18.31 -26.80 -18.31
N GLU A 222 -18.86 -26.10 -17.32
CA GLU A 222 -20.27 -25.68 -17.31
C GLU A 222 -20.61 -24.77 -18.50
N ILE A 223 -19.78 -23.77 -18.79
CA ILE A 223 -19.97 -22.86 -19.93
C ILE A 223 -19.95 -23.68 -21.25
N LYS A 224 -18.95 -24.52 -21.45
CA LYS A 224 -18.85 -25.36 -22.65
C LYS A 224 -20.05 -26.29 -22.82
N HIS A 225 -20.58 -26.87 -21.73
CA HIS A 225 -21.75 -27.75 -21.76
C HIS A 225 -23.03 -26.97 -22.03
N ARG A 226 -23.24 -25.83 -21.36
CA ARG A 226 -24.51 -25.06 -21.45
C ARG A 226 -24.65 -24.33 -22.78
N TYR A 227 -23.55 -23.83 -23.35
CA TYR A 227 -23.51 -22.99 -24.53
C TYR A 227 -22.82 -23.65 -25.73
N GLN A 228 -23.06 -24.99 -25.92
CA GLN A 228 -22.45 -25.79 -27.00
C GLN A 228 -22.74 -25.26 -28.42
N SER A 229 -23.90 -24.63 -28.62
CA SER A 229 -24.31 -24.08 -29.92
C SER A 229 -23.92 -22.64 -30.15
N TRP A 230 -23.35 -21.96 -29.12
CA TRP A 230 -22.99 -20.57 -29.21
C TRP A 230 -21.68 -20.40 -29.94
N GLN A 231 -21.60 -19.33 -30.73
CA GLN A 231 -20.39 -18.92 -31.45
C GLN A 231 -19.74 -17.71 -30.76
N GLY A 232 -18.56 -17.32 -31.23
CA GLY A 232 -17.85 -16.19 -30.65
C GLY A 232 -18.64 -14.87 -30.68
N GLU A 233 -19.52 -14.69 -31.67
CA GLU A 233 -20.42 -13.54 -31.79
C GLU A 233 -21.43 -13.43 -30.62
N ASP A 234 -21.74 -14.54 -29.98
CA ASP A 234 -22.61 -14.55 -28.80
C ASP A 234 -21.87 -14.16 -27.50
N GLY A 235 -20.55 -13.93 -27.58
CA GLY A 235 -19.69 -13.70 -26.43
C GLY A 235 -20.13 -12.57 -25.53
N LEU A 236 -20.62 -11.44 -26.07
CA LEU A 236 -21.10 -10.32 -25.24
C LEU A 236 -22.38 -10.67 -24.47
N LYS A 237 -23.25 -11.48 -25.05
CA LYS A 237 -24.45 -11.98 -24.34
C LYS A 237 -24.06 -12.90 -23.20
N LEU A 238 -23.12 -13.84 -23.44
CA LEU A 238 -22.60 -14.69 -22.41
C LEU A 238 -21.89 -13.89 -21.31
N LEU A 239 -21.09 -12.89 -21.67
CA LEU A 239 -20.41 -12.04 -20.73
C LEU A 239 -21.40 -11.33 -19.78
N SER A 240 -22.50 -10.79 -20.33
CA SER A 240 -23.54 -10.16 -19.52
C SER A 240 -24.25 -11.14 -18.57
N GLU A 241 -24.53 -12.38 -19.02
CA GLU A 241 -25.13 -13.42 -18.17
C GLU A 241 -24.18 -13.92 -17.06
N VAL A 242 -22.89 -14.05 -17.39
CA VAL A 242 -21.88 -14.62 -16.51
C VAL A 242 -21.46 -13.63 -15.42
N MET A 243 -21.35 -12.37 -15.76
CA MET A 243 -20.92 -11.34 -14.81
C MET A 243 -22.03 -10.84 -13.88
N SER A 244 -23.32 -11.16 -14.18
CA SER A 244 -24.47 -10.88 -13.30
C SER A 244 -24.56 -9.45 -12.72
N SER A 245 -23.86 -8.50 -13.32
CA SER A 245 -23.80 -7.11 -12.88
C SER A 245 -24.78 -6.28 -13.73
N GLU A 246 -25.08 -5.06 -13.30
CA GLU A 246 -25.84 -4.08 -14.07
C GLU A 246 -25.08 -3.71 -15.34
N VAL A 247 -25.22 -4.57 -16.35
CA VAL A 247 -24.55 -4.43 -17.64
C VAL A 247 -25.45 -3.55 -18.53
N GLN A 248 -24.89 -2.46 -19.01
CA GLN A 248 -25.57 -1.64 -20.00
C GLN A 248 -25.13 -2.07 -21.40
N VAL A 249 -26.06 -2.65 -22.16
CA VAL A 249 -25.84 -2.95 -23.58
C VAL A 249 -25.93 -1.65 -24.36
N SER A 250 -24.82 -1.20 -24.91
CA SER A 250 -24.73 0.01 -25.72
C SER A 250 -24.62 -0.37 -27.21
N GLY A 251 -25.76 -0.73 -27.82
CA GLY A 251 -25.82 -1.23 -29.20
C GLY A 251 -25.50 -2.74 -29.34
N ASP A 252 -25.49 -3.23 -30.57
CA ASP A 252 -25.30 -4.68 -30.85
C ASP A 252 -23.86 -5.18 -30.63
N GLU A 253 -22.86 -4.30 -30.52
CA GLU A 253 -21.44 -4.67 -30.53
C GLU A 253 -20.66 -4.29 -29.26
N THR A 254 -21.26 -3.65 -28.28
CA THR A 254 -20.55 -3.17 -27.09
C THR A 254 -21.33 -3.35 -25.81
N VAL A 255 -20.61 -3.71 -24.75
CA VAL A 255 -21.15 -3.87 -23.40
C VAL A 255 -20.36 -2.98 -22.45
N VAL A 256 -21.05 -2.23 -21.58
CA VAL A 256 -20.43 -1.37 -20.58
C VAL A 256 -20.70 -1.91 -19.19
N PHE A 257 -19.63 -2.08 -18.41
CA PHE A 257 -19.67 -2.45 -17.00
C PHE A 257 -19.43 -1.21 -16.14
N PRO A 258 -20.42 -0.75 -15.36
CA PRO A 258 -20.27 0.41 -14.50
C PRO A 258 -19.27 0.18 -13.35
N ASP A 259 -19.21 -1.05 -12.81
CA ASP A 259 -18.23 -1.44 -11.80
C ASP A 259 -17.20 -2.41 -12.39
N ALA A 260 -16.02 -1.87 -12.63
CA ALA A 260 -14.92 -2.62 -13.23
C ALA A 260 -13.96 -3.25 -12.20
N ARG A 261 -14.15 -3.01 -10.88
CA ARG A 261 -13.24 -3.51 -9.82
C ARG A 261 -13.12 -5.04 -9.81
N ASN A 262 -14.17 -5.72 -10.18
CA ASN A 262 -14.19 -7.19 -10.25
C ASN A 262 -13.23 -7.78 -11.32
N PHE A 263 -12.72 -7.01 -12.26
CA PHE A 263 -11.81 -7.52 -13.29
C PHE A 263 -10.38 -7.78 -12.78
N ALA A 264 -9.97 -7.18 -11.66
CA ALA A 264 -8.64 -7.33 -11.07
C ALA A 264 -8.63 -8.14 -9.75
N GLU A 265 -9.76 -8.66 -9.29
CA GLU A 265 -9.96 -9.22 -7.96
C GLU A 265 -8.89 -10.24 -7.54
N PHE A 266 -8.46 -11.14 -8.44
CA PHE A 266 -7.45 -12.15 -8.10
C PHE A 266 -6.09 -11.50 -7.78
N LEU A 267 -5.77 -10.38 -8.41
CA LEU A 267 -4.53 -9.63 -8.16
C LEU A 267 -4.59 -8.78 -6.89
N GLU A 268 -5.79 -8.29 -6.52
CA GLU A 268 -5.98 -7.29 -5.46
C GLU A 268 -6.34 -7.86 -4.08
N THR A 269 -7.04 -8.99 -4.02
CA THR A 269 -7.56 -9.50 -2.74
C THR A 269 -6.49 -10.17 -1.89
N PRO A 270 -6.59 -10.11 -0.53
CA PRO A 270 -5.66 -10.78 0.37
C PRO A 270 -5.55 -12.29 0.14
N SER A 271 -4.40 -12.88 0.50
CA SER A 271 -4.10 -14.31 0.32
C SER A 271 -5.08 -15.25 1.02
N ASN A 272 -5.69 -14.81 2.10
CA ASN A 272 -6.69 -15.55 2.88
C ASN A 272 -8.13 -15.32 2.42
N ALA A 273 -8.38 -14.43 1.45
CA ALA A 273 -9.71 -14.16 0.94
C ALA A 273 -10.04 -15.09 -0.23
N PRO A 274 -11.26 -15.65 -0.29
CA PRO A 274 -11.71 -16.43 -1.44
C PRO A 274 -11.88 -15.53 -2.66
N VAL A 275 -11.75 -16.12 -3.85
CA VAL A 275 -12.06 -15.44 -5.12
C VAL A 275 -13.56 -15.55 -5.39
N SER A 276 -14.19 -14.47 -5.83
CA SER A 276 -15.64 -14.42 -6.06
C SER A 276 -16.07 -15.33 -7.23
N PRO A 277 -17.30 -15.86 -7.22
CA PRO A 277 -17.85 -16.61 -8.35
C PRO A 277 -17.90 -15.83 -9.66
N GLN A 278 -18.08 -14.52 -9.58
CA GLN A 278 -18.07 -13.62 -10.74
C GLN A 278 -16.68 -13.59 -11.37
N HIS A 279 -15.64 -13.45 -10.57
CA HIS A 279 -14.27 -13.41 -11.05
C HIS A 279 -13.79 -14.77 -11.61
N ILE A 280 -14.21 -15.89 -11.00
CA ILE A 280 -14.01 -17.24 -11.54
C ILE A 280 -14.65 -17.33 -12.92
N SER A 281 -15.90 -16.83 -13.05
CA SER A 281 -16.63 -16.83 -14.31
C SER A 281 -15.99 -15.95 -15.37
N TRP A 282 -15.37 -14.82 -14.95
CA TRP A 282 -14.63 -13.92 -15.82
C TRP A 282 -13.47 -14.64 -16.52
N LEU A 283 -12.58 -15.29 -15.78
CA LEU A 283 -11.45 -16.00 -16.37
C LEU A 283 -11.91 -17.20 -17.21
N ALA A 284 -12.90 -17.95 -16.74
CA ALA A 284 -13.47 -19.07 -17.50
C ALA A 284 -14.08 -18.60 -18.84
N PHE A 285 -14.74 -17.44 -18.84
CA PHE A 285 -15.27 -16.81 -20.04
C PHE A 285 -14.16 -16.43 -21.04
N LEU A 286 -13.09 -15.79 -20.59
CA LEU A 286 -11.96 -15.44 -21.44
C LEU A 286 -11.34 -16.67 -22.12
N ILE A 287 -11.17 -17.76 -21.37
CA ILE A 287 -10.63 -19.01 -21.90
C ILE A 287 -11.61 -19.64 -22.92
N TRP A 288 -12.91 -19.59 -22.65
CA TRP A 288 -13.93 -20.08 -23.58
C TRP A 288 -13.97 -19.26 -24.87
N LEU A 289 -14.00 -17.93 -24.75
CA LEU A 289 -14.05 -17.01 -25.90
C LEU A 289 -12.85 -17.20 -26.82
N HIS A 290 -11.67 -17.30 -26.22
CA HIS A 290 -10.45 -17.55 -26.97
C HIS A 290 -10.45 -18.91 -27.70
N GLY A 291 -11.00 -19.94 -27.05
CA GLY A 291 -11.17 -21.26 -27.67
C GLY A 291 -12.05 -21.26 -28.92
N LEU A 292 -12.85 -20.19 -29.14
CA LEU A 292 -13.64 -19.96 -30.34
C LEU A 292 -12.95 -19.04 -31.37
N GLY A 293 -11.72 -18.60 -31.11
CA GLY A 293 -10.95 -17.70 -32.00
C GLY A 293 -11.31 -16.23 -31.84
N TRP A 294 -11.89 -15.84 -30.69
CA TRP A 294 -12.26 -14.46 -30.39
C TRP A 294 -11.53 -13.95 -29.15
N SER A 295 -11.31 -12.63 -29.10
CA SER A 295 -10.76 -11.91 -27.96
C SER A 295 -11.65 -10.73 -27.55
N LEU A 296 -11.38 -10.17 -26.39
CA LEU A 296 -12.12 -9.04 -25.86
C LEU A 296 -11.20 -7.82 -25.79
N GLN A 297 -11.57 -6.75 -26.50
CA GLN A 297 -10.96 -5.44 -26.34
C GLN A 297 -11.67 -4.70 -25.20
N LEU A 298 -10.88 -4.13 -24.30
CA LEU A 298 -11.38 -3.40 -23.14
C LEU A 298 -10.87 -1.96 -23.20
N THR A 299 -11.79 -1.02 -22.99
CA THR A 299 -11.47 0.41 -22.97
C THR A 299 -12.11 1.06 -21.75
N LYS A 300 -11.31 1.74 -20.94
CA LYS A 300 -11.81 2.50 -19.79
C LYS A 300 -12.53 3.73 -20.27
N GLN A 301 -13.73 3.97 -19.74
CA GLN A 301 -14.52 5.18 -19.92
C GLN A 301 -14.78 5.84 -18.56
N ASP A 302 -15.23 7.10 -18.58
CA ASP A 302 -15.54 7.85 -17.34
C ASP A 302 -16.60 7.15 -16.46
N THR A 303 -17.49 6.35 -17.06
CA THR A 303 -18.59 5.65 -16.40
C THR A 303 -18.38 4.15 -16.27
N GLY A 304 -17.15 3.62 -16.50
CA GLY A 304 -16.89 2.19 -16.36
C GLY A 304 -15.97 1.61 -17.43
N MET A 305 -16.13 0.31 -17.71
CA MET A 305 -15.34 -0.44 -18.68
C MET A 305 -16.20 -0.82 -19.88
N GLN A 306 -15.81 -0.38 -21.06
CA GLN A 306 -16.41 -0.80 -22.32
C GLN A 306 -15.70 -2.02 -22.86
N CYS A 307 -16.47 -3.04 -23.25
CA CYS A 307 -15.99 -4.28 -23.85
C CYS A 307 -16.51 -4.42 -25.27
N ARG A 308 -15.61 -4.82 -26.20
CA ARG A 308 -15.90 -5.11 -27.59
C ARG A 308 -15.27 -6.42 -27.99
N LEU A 309 -15.96 -7.21 -28.85
CA LEU A 309 -15.40 -8.43 -29.41
C LEU A 309 -14.51 -8.12 -30.60
N GLU A 310 -13.39 -8.85 -30.69
CA GLU A 310 -12.48 -8.84 -31.83
C GLU A 310 -12.09 -10.28 -32.19
N THR A 311 -11.86 -10.56 -33.47
CA THR A 311 -11.28 -11.83 -33.88
C THR A 311 -9.80 -11.89 -33.51
N CYS A 312 -9.33 -13.03 -33.01
CA CYS A 312 -7.93 -13.21 -32.65
C CYS A 312 -7.04 -13.09 -33.90
N ALA A 313 -6.23 -12.05 -33.96
CA ALA A 313 -5.38 -11.77 -35.10
C ALA A 313 -3.97 -12.37 -34.99
N GLU A 314 -3.39 -12.52 -33.79
CA GLU A 314 -2.00 -12.98 -33.60
C GLU A 314 -1.77 -13.67 -32.24
N SER A 315 -0.73 -14.55 -32.20
CA SER A 315 -0.25 -15.13 -30.92
C SER A 315 0.57 -14.12 -30.13
N VAL A 316 0.25 -13.93 -28.86
CA VAL A 316 1.02 -13.08 -27.95
C VAL A 316 2.30 -13.81 -27.54
N SER A 317 3.42 -13.11 -27.50
CA SER A 317 4.73 -13.69 -27.14
C SER A 317 4.99 -13.69 -25.63
N MET A 318 5.86 -14.60 -25.15
CA MET A 318 6.33 -14.62 -23.75
C MET A 318 6.97 -13.30 -23.29
N ALA A 319 7.56 -12.53 -24.21
CA ALA A 319 8.11 -11.21 -23.91
C ALA A 319 7.03 -10.23 -23.42
N ARG A 320 5.80 -10.38 -23.87
CA ARG A 320 4.66 -9.56 -23.44
C ARG A 320 4.26 -9.87 -21.99
N LEU A 321 4.32 -11.13 -21.58
CA LEU A 321 4.06 -11.52 -20.19
C LEU A 321 5.09 -10.91 -19.23
N ALA A 322 6.36 -10.90 -19.60
CA ALA A 322 7.41 -10.25 -18.81
C ALA A 322 7.16 -8.73 -18.69
N ALA A 323 6.75 -8.09 -19.79
CA ALA A 323 6.41 -6.66 -19.78
C ALA A 323 5.23 -6.36 -18.85
N TRP A 324 4.21 -7.22 -18.79
CA TRP A 324 3.10 -7.08 -17.86
C TRP A 324 3.54 -7.20 -16.39
N ILE A 325 4.43 -8.14 -16.07
CA ILE A 325 4.99 -8.25 -14.71
C ILE A 325 5.70 -6.96 -14.33
N ASP A 326 6.55 -6.44 -15.21
CA ASP A 326 7.28 -5.19 -14.97
C ASP A 326 6.32 -3.99 -14.82
N GLU A 327 5.27 -3.91 -15.63
CA GLU A 327 4.26 -2.85 -15.57
C GLU A 327 3.53 -2.86 -14.22
N PHE A 328 2.99 -4.00 -13.80
CA PHE A 328 2.29 -4.11 -12.52
C PHE A 328 3.20 -3.89 -11.30
N CYS A 329 4.47 -4.32 -11.36
CA CYS A 329 5.44 -4.08 -10.29
C CYS A 329 5.87 -2.60 -10.19
N ASN A 330 5.76 -1.82 -11.27
CA ASN A 330 6.16 -0.42 -11.31
C ASN A 330 4.99 0.57 -11.12
N MET A 331 3.73 0.12 -11.21
CA MET A 331 2.55 0.99 -11.03
C MET A 331 2.45 1.61 -9.63
N GLU A 332 2.98 0.97 -8.59
CA GLU A 332 2.96 1.45 -7.20
C GLU A 332 3.92 2.64 -6.91
N GLY A 333 4.77 3.02 -7.87
CA GLY A 333 5.71 4.14 -7.71
C GLY A 333 5.15 5.53 -8.09
N GLN A 334 3.91 5.62 -8.55
CA GLN A 334 3.32 6.86 -9.12
C GLN A 334 2.15 7.45 -8.31
N CYS A 335 1.89 6.99 -7.09
CA CYS A 335 0.89 7.61 -6.19
C CYS A 335 1.54 8.38 -5.06
#